data_dc85d90d9c40761a5265a69e903fbf56
#
_entry.id   dc85d90d9c40761a5265a69e903fbf56
#
_cell.length_a   1.000
_cell.length_b   1.000
_cell.length_c   1.000
_cell.angle_alpha   90.00
_cell.angle_beta   90.00
_cell.angle_gamma   90.00
#
_symmetry.space_group_name_H-M   'P 1'
#
loop_
_entity.id
_entity.type
_entity.pdbx_description
1 polymer ?
#
loop_
_entity_poly.entity_id
_entity_poly.type
_entity_poly.pdbx_seq_one_letter_code
_entity_poly.pdbx_strand_id
1 'polypeptide(L)'
;RKEIRIVRNDPEIHSWESAQSFRRIPNFDEINYRQQEGTFKLKVAEVDAHIYHYGWVRPPSVMLYKKKALDTLHKGSKRVGEIYKDAPVHFDYGNMSRIPKFTESHPAVMETFIKKFNWGDQLRYDNEEPDRPLFKHEKLKYRILSWIENNIMGGRGIFGFRNYLLI
;
A
#
# COMPACT_ATOMS: atom_id res chain seq x y z
N ARG A 1 1.78 -9.86 1.22
CA ARG A 1 0.67 -9.70 2.16
C ARG A 1 -0.63 -10.21 1.54
N LYS A 2 -1.44 -10.93 2.31
CA LYS A 2 -2.75 -11.44 1.86
C LYS A 2 -3.84 -10.42 2.12
N GLU A 3 -4.68 -10.18 1.11
CA GLU A 3 -5.76 -9.19 1.14
C GLU A 3 -7.01 -9.73 0.42
N ILE A 4 -8.20 -9.25 0.79
CA ILE A 4 -9.44 -9.57 0.08
C ILE A 4 -9.44 -8.82 -1.25
N ARG A 5 -9.62 -9.54 -2.37
CA ARG A 5 -9.70 -8.95 -3.72
C ARG A 5 -10.87 -9.46 -4.54
N ILE A 6 -11.43 -10.60 -4.15
CA ILE A 6 -12.62 -11.18 -4.77
C ILE A 6 -13.68 -11.30 -3.70
N VAL A 7 -14.84 -10.75 -3.95
CA VAL A 7 -16.01 -10.80 -3.08
C VAL A 7 -17.24 -11.27 -3.86
N ARG A 8 -18.21 -11.84 -3.16
CA ARG A 8 -19.53 -12.11 -3.77
C ARG A 8 -20.21 -10.78 -4.12
N ASN A 9 -21.01 -10.77 -5.17
CA ASN A 9 -21.90 -9.67 -5.48
C ASN A 9 -23.11 -9.74 -4.53
N ASP A 10 -22.93 -9.21 -3.33
CA ASP A 10 -23.89 -9.20 -2.24
C ASP A 10 -24.13 -7.73 -1.86
N PRO A 11 -25.39 -7.24 -1.83
CA PRO A 11 -25.67 -5.84 -1.55
C PRO A 11 -25.25 -5.36 -0.17
N GLU A 12 -24.96 -6.26 0.76
CA GLU A 12 -24.43 -5.91 2.08
C GLU A 12 -22.91 -5.90 2.15
N ILE A 13 -22.20 -6.32 1.08
CA ILE A 13 -20.73 -6.32 1.06
C ILE A 13 -20.24 -5.04 0.42
N HIS A 14 -19.62 -4.18 1.22
CA HIS A 14 -19.12 -2.89 0.81
C HIS A 14 -17.60 -2.78 0.94
N SER A 15 -17.01 -1.94 0.10
CA SER A 15 -15.67 -1.44 0.29
C SER A 15 -15.54 -0.77 1.66
N TRP A 16 -14.43 -0.97 2.34
CA TRP A 16 -14.18 -0.43 3.66
C TRP A 16 -12.77 0.19 3.72
N GLU A 17 -12.62 1.30 4.44
CA GLU A 17 -11.37 2.06 4.52
C GLU A 17 -10.73 2.37 3.15
N SER A 18 -11.50 3.00 2.27
CA SER A 18 -11.04 3.42 0.94
C SER A 18 -10.59 2.25 0.04
N ALA A 19 -11.39 1.19 0.01
CA ALA A 19 -11.15 -0.03 -0.77
C ALA A 19 -9.88 -0.82 -0.38
N GLN A 20 -9.35 -0.61 0.80
CA GLN A 20 -8.26 -1.41 1.33
C GLN A 20 -8.74 -2.77 1.85
N SER A 21 -10.03 -2.88 2.15
CA SER A 21 -10.68 -4.08 2.61
C SER A 21 -12.16 -4.09 2.22
N PHE A 22 -12.86 -5.17 2.59
CA PHE A 22 -14.29 -5.31 2.43
C PHE A 22 -14.90 -5.78 3.74
N ARG A 23 -16.14 -5.31 4.03
CA ARG A 23 -16.93 -5.75 5.17
C ARG A 23 -18.38 -5.94 4.78
N ARG A 24 -19.07 -6.77 5.54
CA ARG A 24 -20.52 -6.81 5.53
C ARG A 24 -21.05 -5.65 6.37
N ILE A 25 -21.85 -4.79 5.75
CA ILE A 25 -22.45 -3.59 6.34
C ILE A 25 -23.95 -3.57 6.00
N PRO A 26 -24.79 -4.30 6.76
CA PRO A 26 -26.21 -4.46 6.42
C PRO A 26 -26.99 -3.16 6.32
N ASN A 27 -26.62 -2.15 7.10
CA ASN A 27 -27.26 -0.83 7.13
C ASN A 27 -26.27 0.24 6.66
N PHE A 28 -25.71 0.07 5.46
CA PHE A 28 -24.78 1.02 4.92
C PHE A 28 -25.48 2.31 4.49
N ASP A 29 -24.97 3.46 4.96
CA ASP A 29 -25.51 4.79 4.69
C ASP A 29 -25.04 5.39 3.35
N GLU A 30 -24.33 4.60 2.52
CA GLU A 30 -23.72 5.00 1.24
C GLU A 30 -22.61 6.04 1.34
N ILE A 31 -22.25 6.49 2.53
CA ILE A 31 -21.31 7.58 2.77
C ILE A 31 -20.11 7.15 3.61
N ASN A 32 -20.37 6.47 4.74
CA ASN A 32 -19.36 6.21 5.76
C ASN A 32 -18.61 4.88 5.56
N TYR A 33 -17.70 4.82 4.58
CA TYR A 33 -16.84 3.66 4.33
C TYR A 33 -15.82 3.34 5.45
N ARG A 34 -15.86 4.04 6.56
CA ARG A 34 -15.02 3.79 7.75
C ARG A 34 -15.84 3.39 8.98
N GLN A 35 -17.13 3.15 8.80
CA GLN A 35 -18.02 2.69 9.87
C GLN A 35 -17.41 1.48 10.57
N GLN A 36 -17.37 1.52 11.89
CA GLN A 36 -16.87 0.41 12.72
C GLN A 36 -18.02 -0.38 13.31
N GLU A 37 -18.98 0.33 13.86
CA GLU A 37 -20.17 -0.25 14.49
C GLU A 37 -21.13 -0.84 13.47
N GLY A 38 -21.74 -1.97 13.78
CA GLY A 38 -22.65 -2.67 12.87
C GLY A 38 -21.99 -3.30 11.64
N THR A 39 -20.65 -3.42 11.60
CA THR A 39 -19.93 -4.04 10.50
C THR A 39 -19.30 -5.38 10.89
N PHE A 40 -19.22 -6.31 9.93
CA PHE A 40 -18.70 -7.65 10.16
C PHE A 40 -17.56 -7.98 9.21
N LYS A 41 -16.53 -8.63 9.75
CA LYS A 41 -15.43 -9.19 8.94
C LYS A 41 -15.96 -10.33 8.08
N LEU A 42 -15.55 -10.36 6.82
CA LEU A 42 -15.92 -11.43 5.90
C LEU A 42 -15.17 -12.73 6.25
N LYS A 43 -15.86 -13.86 6.10
CA LYS A 43 -15.23 -15.18 6.05
C LYS A 43 -14.65 -15.37 4.65
N VAL A 44 -13.38 -15.73 4.57
CA VAL A 44 -12.65 -15.84 3.30
C VAL A 44 -11.87 -17.14 3.21
N ALA A 45 -11.74 -17.66 2.01
CA ALA A 45 -10.79 -18.71 1.64
C ALA A 45 -9.60 -18.12 0.91
N GLU A 46 -8.45 -18.76 1.04
CA GLU A 46 -7.26 -18.37 0.27
C GLU A 46 -7.36 -18.89 -1.15
N VAL A 47 -6.92 -18.08 -2.10
CA VAL A 47 -6.76 -18.43 -3.52
C VAL A 47 -5.29 -18.29 -3.85
N ASP A 48 -4.74 -19.26 -4.56
CA ASP A 48 -3.37 -19.21 -5.06
C ASP A 48 -3.30 -18.31 -6.30
N ALA A 49 -3.34 -17.01 -6.03
CA ALA A 49 -3.26 -15.96 -7.05
C ALA A 49 -2.51 -14.75 -6.51
N HIS A 50 -1.65 -14.17 -7.34
CA HIS A 50 -0.85 -13.00 -7.00
C HIS A 50 -1.39 -11.75 -7.67
N ILE A 51 -1.43 -10.64 -6.92
CA ILE A 51 -1.74 -9.32 -7.45
C ILE A 51 -0.47 -8.49 -7.44
N TYR A 52 -0.03 -8.12 -8.62
CA TYR A 52 1.17 -7.31 -8.81
C TYR A 52 0.82 -5.82 -8.75
N HIS A 53 1.39 -5.11 -7.80
CA HIS A 53 1.09 -3.69 -7.58
C HIS A 53 2.27 -2.79 -7.96
N TYR A 54 2.26 -2.24 -9.17
CA TYR A 54 3.28 -1.32 -9.68
C TYR A 54 3.01 0.16 -9.38
N GLY A 55 2.05 0.44 -8.52
CA GLY A 55 1.65 1.81 -8.23
C GLY A 55 2.75 2.73 -7.69
N TRP A 56 3.76 2.15 -7.03
CA TRP A 56 4.91 2.85 -6.48
C TRP A 56 6.18 2.73 -7.34
N VAL A 57 6.15 2.00 -8.44
CA VAL A 57 7.29 1.83 -9.34
C VAL A 57 7.23 2.91 -10.40
N ARG A 58 7.76 4.09 -10.09
CA ARG A 58 7.75 5.28 -10.95
C ARG A 58 9.04 6.07 -10.77
N PRO A 59 9.46 6.86 -11.77
CA PRO A 59 10.54 7.83 -11.58
C PRO A 59 10.27 8.75 -10.38
N PRO A 60 11.28 9.15 -9.60
CA PRO A 60 11.09 9.97 -8.39
C PRO A 60 10.31 11.28 -8.61
N SER A 61 10.50 11.94 -9.74
CA SER A 61 9.73 13.16 -10.09
C SER A 61 8.24 12.86 -10.30
N VAL A 62 7.92 11.78 -11.03
CA VAL A 62 6.53 11.35 -11.28
C VAL A 62 5.88 10.86 -9.98
N MET A 63 6.65 10.20 -9.12
CA MET A 63 6.15 9.72 -7.83
C MET A 63 5.81 10.87 -6.88
N LEU A 64 6.62 11.94 -6.87
CA LEU A 64 6.32 13.14 -6.09
C LEU A 64 4.98 13.78 -6.54
N TYR A 65 4.80 13.92 -7.85
CA TYR A 65 3.54 14.43 -8.41
C TYR A 65 2.34 13.58 -8.00
N LYS A 66 2.45 12.26 -8.16
CA LYS A 66 1.41 11.31 -7.73
C LYS A 66 1.10 11.44 -6.24
N LYS A 67 2.12 11.51 -5.39
CA LYS A 67 1.98 11.65 -3.94
C LYS A 67 1.27 12.95 -3.58
N LYS A 68 1.64 14.06 -4.22
CA LYS A 68 1.01 15.36 -4.02
C LYS A 68 -0.47 15.35 -4.43
N ALA A 69 -0.79 14.74 -5.58
CA ALA A 69 -2.17 14.60 -6.03
C ALA A 69 -3.01 13.77 -5.04
N LEU A 70 -2.48 12.64 -4.55
CA LEU A 70 -3.14 11.80 -3.55
C LEU A 70 -3.34 12.56 -2.21
N ASP A 71 -2.33 13.26 -1.75
CA ASP A 71 -2.44 14.08 -0.54
C ASP A 71 -3.48 15.20 -0.71
N THR A 72 -3.63 15.77 -1.90
CA THR A 72 -4.65 16.78 -2.20
C THR A 72 -6.07 16.23 -2.04
N LEU A 73 -6.32 15.00 -2.49
CA LEU A 73 -7.61 14.33 -2.31
C LEU A 73 -7.95 14.12 -0.82
N HIS A 74 -6.95 13.82 0.01
CA HIS A 74 -7.18 13.49 1.42
C HIS A 74 -7.08 14.68 2.39
N LYS A 75 -6.31 15.70 2.06
CA LYS A 75 -5.97 16.80 2.96
C LYS A 75 -6.44 18.18 2.47
N GLY A 76 -6.88 18.25 1.22
CA GLY A 76 -7.23 19.51 0.56
C GLY A 76 -6.02 20.29 0.03
N SER A 77 -6.26 21.12 -0.99
CA SER A 77 -5.21 21.85 -1.73
C SER A 77 -4.43 22.83 -0.86
N LYS A 78 -5.10 23.54 0.05
CA LYS A 78 -4.47 24.52 0.96
C LYS A 78 -3.42 23.83 1.84
N ARG A 79 -3.78 22.75 2.51
CA ARG A 79 -2.87 22.00 3.38
C ARG A 79 -1.71 21.38 2.63
N VAL A 80 -1.97 20.88 1.43
CA VAL A 80 -0.92 20.34 0.56
C VAL A 80 0.03 21.41 0.08
N GLY A 81 -0.47 22.61 -0.26
CA GLY A 81 0.39 23.76 -0.58
C GLY A 81 1.39 24.07 0.55
N GLU A 82 0.95 24.04 1.78
CA GLU A 82 1.82 24.25 2.96
C GLU A 82 2.85 23.11 3.11
N ILE A 83 2.41 21.83 3.03
CA ILE A 83 3.29 20.66 3.22
C ILE A 83 4.38 20.59 2.14
N TYR A 84 4.07 20.95 0.91
CA TYR A 84 4.97 20.80 -0.24
C TYR A 84 5.65 22.13 -0.65
N LYS A 85 5.55 23.18 0.16
CA LYS A 85 6.14 24.48 -0.15
C LYS A 85 7.65 24.40 -0.38
N ASP A 86 8.34 23.68 0.51
CA ASP A 86 9.80 23.50 0.50
C ASP A 86 10.20 22.05 0.20
N ALA A 87 9.29 21.28 -0.44
CA ALA A 87 9.57 19.90 -0.76
C ALA A 87 10.63 19.76 -1.86
N PRO A 88 11.49 18.74 -1.79
CA PRO A 88 12.47 18.47 -2.85
C PRO A 88 11.75 18.19 -4.18
N VAL A 89 12.48 18.38 -5.28
CA VAL A 89 11.96 18.17 -6.65
C VAL A 89 11.66 16.69 -6.94
N HIS A 90 12.31 15.78 -6.21
CA HIS A 90 12.19 14.35 -6.38
C HIS A 90 11.68 13.67 -5.11
N PHE A 91 10.87 12.61 -5.30
CA PHE A 91 10.42 11.78 -4.20
C PHE A 91 11.58 10.92 -3.68
N ASP A 92 11.86 11.01 -2.38
CA ASP A 92 12.83 10.14 -1.74
C ASP A 92 12.17 8.81 -1.32
N TYR A 93 12.53 7.74 -2.02
CA TYR A 93 12.11 6.38 -1.70
C TYR A 93 12.77 5.81 -0.43
N GLY A 94 13.77 6.49 0.11
CA GLY A 94 14.63 6.00 1.19
C GLY A 94 15.68 5.02 0.68
N ASN A 95 16.29 4.32 1.61
CA ASN A 95 17.36 3.38 1.28
C ASN A 95 16.80 2.08 0.71
N MET A 96 17.00 1.86 -0.58
CA MET A 96 16.54 0.69 -1.32
C MET A 96 17.25 -0.61 -0.91
N SER A 97 18.45 -0.54 -0.31
CA SER A 97 19.15 -1.74 0.19
C SER A 97 18.40 -2.44 1.33
N ARG A 98 17.50 -1.73 2.00
CA ARG A 98 16.69 -2.25 3.11
C ARG A 98 15.38 -2.91 2.65
N ILE A 99 15.07 -2.85 1.35
CA ILE A 99 13.84 -3.39 0.78
C ILE A 99 14.15 -4.76 0.16
N PRO A 100 13.38 -5.81 0.47
CA PRO A 100 13.56 -7.12 -0.17
C PRO A 100 13.43 -7.00 -1.69
N LYS A 101 14.35 -7.60 -2.42
CA LYS A 101 14.27 -7.68 -3.87
C LYS A 101 13.18 -8.67 -4.27
N PHE A 102 12.39 -8.29 -5.26
CA PHE A 102 11.47 -9.22 -5.91
C PHE A 102 12.27 -10.12 -6.85
N THR A 103 12.14 -11.44 -6.68
CA THR A 103 12.94 -12.46 -7.38
C THR A 103 12.10 -13.36 -8.30
N GLU A 104 10.78 -13.20 -8.25
CA GLU A 104 9.86 -13.96 -9.10
C GLU A 104 9.67 -13.31 -10.47
N SER A 105 8.99 -14.03 -11.39
CA SER A 105 8.68 -13.51 -12.71
C SER A 105 7.63 -12.39 -12.64
N HIS A 106 7.80 -11.39 -13.50
CA HIS A 106 6.79 -10.36 -13.70
C HIS A 106 5.75 -10.80 -14.74
N PRO A 107 4.50 -10.30 -14.65
CA PRO A 107 3.51 -10.54 -15.70
C PRO A 107 4.00 -10.04 -17.07
N ALA A 108 3.75 -10.79 -18.13
CA ALA A 108 4.20 -10.47 -19.49
C ALA A 108 3.78 -9.07 -19.95
N VAL A 109 2.58 -8.62 -19.54
CA VAL A 109 2.08 -7.25 -19.84
C VAL A 109 2.97 -6.15 -19.28
N MET A 110 3.82 -6.44 -18.30
CA MET A 110 4.73 -5.48 -17.67
C MET A 110 6.12 -5.44 -18.31
N GLU A 111 6.45 -6.35 -19.21
CA GLU A 111 7.80 -6.44 -19.81
C GLU A 111 8.23 -5.13 -20.48
N THR A 112 7.35 -4.51 -21.26
CA THR A 112 7.63 -3.23 -21.93
C THR A 112 7.88 -2.10 -20.92
N PHE A 113 7.14 -2.09 -19.82
CA PHE A 113 7.33 -1.12 -18.75
C PHE A 113 8.68 -1.33 -18.04
N ILE A 114 9.02 -2.58 -17.75
CA ILE A 114 10.28 -2.94 -17.09
C ILE A 114 11.48 -2.62 -17.98
N LYS A 115 11.41 -2.92 -19.29
CA LYS A 115 12.46 -2.58 -20.26
C LYS A 115 12.72 -1.07 -20.37
N LYS A 116 11.73 -0.22 -20.06
CA LYS A 116 11.85 1.24 -20.03
C LYS A 116 12.37 1.80 -18.70
N PHE A 117 12.69 0.95 -17.74
CA PHE A 117 13.24 1.39 -16.47
C PHE A 117 14.66 1.97 -16.68
N ASN A 118 14.81 3.27 -16.47
CA ASN A 118 16.05 4.02 -16.72
C ASN A 118 16.36 5.06 -15.63
N TRP A 119 15.78 4.91 -14.45
CA TRP A 119 15.92 5.86 -13.33
C TRP A 119 16.49 5.21 -12.06
N GLY A 120 17.18 4.07 -12.21
CA GLY A 120 17.80 3.35 -11.10
C GLY A 120 18.91 4.14 -10.40
N ASP A 121 19.61 5.00 -11.14
CA ASP A 121 20.61 5.93 -10.65
C ASP A 121 20.05 7.04 -9.74
N GLN A 122 18.75 7.29 -9.82
CA GLN A 122 18.04 8.23 -8.93
C GLN A 122 17.61 7.59 -7.62
N LEU A 123 17.86 6.30 -7.43
CA LEU A 123 17.55 5.55 -6.20
C LEU A 123 18.77 5.48 -5.30
N ARG A 124 18.54 5.58 -3.99
CA ARG A 124 19.61 5.51 -2.99
C ARG A 124 19.80 4.07 -2.51
N TYR A 125 21.06 3.64 -2.49
CA TYR A 125 21.50 2.35 -1.96
C TYR A 125 22.56 2.50 -0.86
N ASP A 126 22.85 3.73 -0.45
CA ASP A 126 23.67 4.03 0.73
C ASP A 126 22.94 3.57 2.00
N ASN A 127 23.66 3.46 3.10
CA ASN A 127 23.07 3.12 4.39
C ASN A 127 22.75 4.36 5.25
N GLU A 128 22.72 5.52 4.62
CA GLU A 128 22.42 6.77 5.30
C GLU A 128 20.93 6.90 5.62
N GLU A 129 20.61 7.57 6.70
CA GLU A 129 19.24 7.91 7.02
C GLU A 129 18.77 9.07 6.12
N PRO A 130 17.50 9.07 5.70
CA PRO A 130 16.97 10.16 4.87
C PRO A 130 16.84 11.45 5.68
N ASP A 131 17.06 12.61 5.02
CA ASP A 131 16.87 13.96 5.59
C ASP A 131 15.39 14.33 5.81
N ARG A 132 14.54 13.34 5.98
CA ARG A 132 13.11 13.48 6.23
C ARG A 132 12.66 12.53 7.33
N PRO A 133 11.49 12.76 7.94
CA PRO A 133 10.91 11.79 8.86
C PRO A 133 10.75 10.41 8.20
N LEU A 134 11.14 9.36 8.93
CA LEU A 134 11.00 7.99 8.46
C LEU A 134 9.55 7.63 8.16
N PHE A 135 9.28 7.07 7.01
CA PHE A 135 8.01 6.47 6.70
C PHE A 135 7.71 5.28 7.63
N LYS A 136 6.43 4.92 7.72
CA LYS A 136 5.99 3.86 8.61
C LYS A 136 6.76 2.56 8.40
N HIS A 137 7.00 2.17 7.15
CA HIS A 137 7.71 0.93 6.79
C HIS A 137 9.23 0.96 7.05
N GLU A 138 9.83 2.15 7.18
CA GLU A 138 11.26 2.31 7.48
C GLU A 138 11.56 2.15 8.97
N LYS A 139 10.56 2.38 9.84
CA LYS A 139 10.70 2.27 11.29
C LYS A 139 10.90 0.81 11.72
N LEU A 140 11.86 0.57 12.61
CA LEU A 140 12.24 -0.77 13.08
C LEU A 140 11.03 -1.61 13.51
N LYS A 141 10.11 -1.04 14.28
CA LYS A 141 8.88 -1.72 14.72
C LYS A 141 8.11 -2.34 13.56
N TYR A 142 7.90 -1.60 12.49
CA TYR A 142 7.12 -2.08 11.34
C TYR A 142 7.91 -3.02 10.44
N ARG A 143 9.23 -2.90 10.42
CA ARG A 143 10.12 -3.84 9.73
C ARG A 143 10.05 -5.22 10.39
N ILE A 144 10.14 -5.26 11.73
CA ILE A 144 10.02 -6.51 12.50
C ILE A 144 8.62 -7.12 12.29
N LEU A 145 7.56 -6.32 12.38
CA LEU A 145 6.18 -6.80 12.13
C LEU A 145 6.04 -7.37 10.71
N SER A 146 6.54 -6.67 9.70
CA SER A 146 6.50 -7.17 8.31
C SER A 146 7.30 -8.44 8.12
N TRP A 147 8.44 -8.58 8.79
CA TRP A 147 9.24 -9.80 8.75
C TRP A 147 8.47 -10.98 9.34
N ILE A 148 7.83 -10.80 10.51
CA ILE A 148 7.01 -11.83 11.14
C ILE A 148 5.82 -12.20 10.24
N GLU A 149 5.09 -11.21 9.71
CA GLU A 149 3.97 -11.43 8.80
C GLU A 149 4.38 -12.26 7.57
N ASN A 150 5.52 -11.97 6.97
CA ASN A 150 5.95 -12.63 5.74
C ASN A 150 6.59 -14.01 5.99
N ASN A 151 7.42 -14.16 7.02
CA ASN A 151 8.22 -15.37 7.21
C ASN A 151 7.59 -16.38 8.19
N ILE A 152 6.77 -15.91 9.13
CA ILE A 152 6.13 -16.79 10.13
C ILE A 152 4.65 -16.97 9.84
N MET A 153 3.95 -15.90 9.45
CA MET A 153 2.50 -15.92 9.27
C MET A 153 2.05 -16.16 7.82
N GLY A 154 2.96 -16.49 6.91
CA GLY A 154 2.65 -16.77 5.50
C GLY A 154 1.99 -15.59 4.78
N GLY A 155 2.37 -14.37 5.09
CA GLY A 155 1.81 -13.14 4.50
C GLY A 155 0.50 -12.65 5.12
N ARG A 156 0.02 -13.32 6.18
CA ARG A 156 -1.20 -12.92 6.89
C ARG A 156 -0.91 -11.79 7.87
N GLY A 157 -1.80 -10.81 7.95
CA GLY A 157 -1.70 -9.72 8.94
C GLY A 157 -1.86 -10.22 10.37
N ILE A 158 -1.17 -9.57 11.31
CA ILE A 158 -1.18 -9.92 12.74
C ILE A 158 -2.31 -9.17 13.45
N PHE A 159 -3.05 -9.86 14.32
CA PHE A 159 -4.07 -9.30 15.21
C PHE A 159 -5.08 -8.36 14.52
N GLY A 160 -5.22 -7.13 15.02
CA GLY A 160 -6.17 -6.14 14.53
C GLY A 160 -5.92 -5.64 13.10
N PHE A 161 -4.75 -5.91 12.53
CA PHE A 161 -4.48 -5.59 11.13
C PHE A 161 -5.10 -6.57 10.12
N ARG A 162 -5.65 -7.68 10.60
CA ARG A 162 -6.36 -8.64 9.76
C ARG A 162 -7.84 -8.30 9.71
N ASN A 163 -8.32 -7.84 8.56
CA ASN A 163 -9.70 -7.43 8.32
C ASN A 163 -10.61 -8.54 7.77
N TYR A 164 -10.29 -9.79 8.00
CA TYR A 164 -11.06 -10.96 7.55
C TYR A 164 -10.94 -12.12 8.55
N LEU A 165 -11.85 -13.08 8.43
CA LEU A 165 -11.82 -14.36 9.13
C LEU A 165 -11.50 -15.46 8.11
N LEU A 166 -10.43 -16.20 8.34
CA LEU A 166 -10.05 -17.32 7.47
C LEU A 166 -10.91 -18.55 7.82
N ILE A 167 -11.41 -19.24 6.80
CA ILE A 167 -12.14 -20.52 6.90
C ILE A 167 -11.32 -21.65 6.31
#